data_62821fcc0bd3789a05563facaeb63f59
#
_entry.id   62821fcc0bd3789a05563facaeb63f59
#
_cell.length_a   1.000
_cell.length_b   1.000
_cell.length_c   1.000
_cell.angle_alpha   90.00
_cell.angle_beta   90.00
_cell.angle_gamma   90.00
#
_symmetry.space_group_name_H-M   'P 1'
#
loop_
_entity.id
_entity.type
_entity.pdbx_description
1 polymer ?
#
loop_
_entity_poly.entity_id
_entity_poly.type
_entity_poly.pdbx_seq_one_letter_code
_entity_poly.pdbx_strand_id
1 'polypeptide(L)'
;MVILVAQMENNKKNQFTHLKIHSQYSICEGAIKINDLKEFSKKNKIRAIGLSDTVNLCGALEFSENLSKAGTQPIIGTQINFKFKNHIGLLPLIANTFDGYKNIIKLSSKSYLENQTINDPHCLFKDLTSIEKGVTVFSGSLNGLIGNLFSKNLIPEIDEILKSLKDAFMDKFYIEIQRHNDVGEKTFEEFLLYKSHELKIPLIATHE
;
A
#
# COMPACT_ATOMS: atom_id res chain seq x y z
N MET A 1 -2.89 -6.98 -13.79
CA MET A 1 -3.88 -6.70 -14.86
C MET A 1 -5.12 -5.97 -14.36
N VAL A 2 -5.07 -5.28 -13.21
CA VAL A 2 -6.22 -4.54 -12.64
C VAL A 2 -5.98 -3.02 -12.62
N ILE A 3 -4.77 -2.56 -12.78
CA ILE A 3 -4.41 -1.13 -12.73
C ILE A 3 -4.41 -0.46 -14.11
N LEU A 4 -4.57 -1.22 -15.20
CA LEU A 4 -4.51 -0.75 -16.61
C LEU A 4 -5.87 -0.77 -17.32
N VAL A 5 -6.98 -0.56 -16.61
CA VAL A 5 -8.31 -0.41 -17.24
C VAL A 5 -8.72 1.05 -17.39
N ALA A 6 -7.77 1.96 -17.53
CA ALA A 6 -8.08 3.36 -17.83
C ALA A 6 -8.09 3.67 -19.33
N GLN A 7 -7.99 2.69 -20.20
CA GLN A 7 -8.14 2.89 -21.65
C GLN A 7 -8.99 1.76 -22.21
N MET A 8 -10.30 1.97 -22.23
CA MET A 8 -11.18 1.54 -23.33
C MET A 8 -12.65 1.81 -23.02
N GLU A 9 -13.21 2.63 -23.87
CA GLU A 9 -14.59 2.77 -24.33
C GLU A 9 -15.62 3.53 -23.49
N ASN A 10 -15.91 4.69 -24.03
CA ASN A 10 -17.19 5.43 -24.11
C ASN A 10 -18.13 5.47 -22.90
N ASN A 11 -18.22 6.66 -22.29
CA ASN A 11 -19.35 7.17 -21.49
C ASN A 11 -19.67 6.51 -20.14
N LYS A 12 -18.70 5.86 -19.47
CA LYS A 12 -18.80 5.62 -18.03
C LYS A 12 -17.78 6.51 -17.32
N LYS A 13 -18.25 7.42 -16.44
CA LYS A 13 -17.39 8.18 -15.53
C LYS A 13 -16.27 7.27 -15.03
N ASN A 14 -15.00 7.64 -15.31
CA ASN A 14 -13.86 6.95 -14.75
C ASN A 14 -13.96 7.07 -13.22
N GLN A 15 -14.33 5.99 -12.58
CA GLN A 15 -14.45 5.94 -11.13
C GLN A 15 -13.09 5.65 -10.55
N PHE A 16 -12.59 6.53 -9.68
CA PHE A 16 -11.35 6.31 -8.94
C PHE A 16 -11.50 5.06 -8.06
N THR A 17 -10.50 4.17 -8.08
CA THR A 17 -10.46 3.00 -7.20
C THR A 17 -9.60 3.31 -5.99
N HIS A 18 -10.23 3.42 -4.83
CA HIS A 18 -9.51 3.57 -3.57
C HIS A 18 -8.80 2.26 -3.22
N LEU A 19 -7.47 2.30 -3.12
CA LEU A 19 -6.63 1.13 -2.83
C LEU A 19 -6.11 1.11 -1.39
N LYS A 20 -6.23 2.22 -0.66
CA LYS A 20 -5.69 2.38 0.69
C LYS A 20 -6.75 2.88 1.67
N ILE A 21 -7.81 2.09 1.85
CA ILE A 21 -8.80 2.39 2.90
C ILE A 21 -8.35 1.73 4.20
N HIS A 22 -8.36 2.50 5.28
CA HIS A 22 -8.18 2.04 6.65
C HIS A 22 -9.54 1.79 7.28
N SER A 23 -9.77 0.58 7.76
CA SER A 23 -10.98 0.22 8.47
C SER A 23 -10.83 0.45 9.99
N GLN A 24 -11.90 0.17 10.72
CA GLN A 24 -11.91 0.15 12.19
C GLN A 24 -10.81 -0.73 12.84
N TYR A 25 -10.16 -1.60 12.06
CA TYR A 25 -9.07 -2.44 12.50
C TYR A 25 -7.70 -1.75 12.44
N SER A 26 -7.60 -0.59 11.79
CA SER A 26 -6.45 0.32 11.93
C SER A 26 -6.66 1.21 13.15
N ILE A 27 -6.23 0.72 14.33
CA ILE A 27 -6.47 1.37 15.62
C ILE A 27 -5.86 2.77 15.63
N CYS A 28 -6.64 3.77 16.05
CA CYS A 28 -6.30 5.19 16.07
C CYS A 28 -6.14 5.87 14.69
N GLU A 29 -6.40 5.17 13.58
CA GLU A 29 -6.31 5.71 12.21
C GLU A 29 -7.65 5.60 11.48
N GLY A 30 -8.21 4.39 11.39
CA GLY A 30 -9.43 4.13 10.64
C GLY A 30 -10.70 4.24 11.48
N ALA A 31 -11.69 5.00 11.01
CA ALA A 31 -13.00 5.11 11.63
C ALA A 31 -14.12 4.36 10.86
N ILE A 32 -13.83 3.90 9.65
CA ILE A 32 -14.82 3.30 8.75
C ILE A 32 -15.10 1.86 9.17
N LYS A 33 -16.35 1.57 9.49
CA LYS A 33 -16.78 0.19 9.71
C LYS A 33 -16.97 -0.52 8.37
N ILE A 34 -16.56 -1.77 8.29
CA ILE A 34 -16.65 -2.57 7.05
C ILE A 34 -18.11 -2.68 6.57
N ASN A 35 -19.06 -2.78 7.47
CA ASN A 35 -20.47 -2.83 7.08
C ASN A 35 -20.97 -1.52 6.46
N ASP A 36 -20.50 -0.37 6.97
CA ASP A 36 -20.85 0.94 6.39
C ASP A 36 -20.23 1.10 5.00
N LEU A 37 -19.01 0.61 4.82
CA LEU A 37 -18.32 0.58 3.53
C LEU A 37 -19.06 -0.31 2.51
N LYS A 38 -19.60 -1.44 2.94
CA LYS A 38 -20.47 -2.30 2.12
C LYS A 38 -21.71 -1.56 1.63
N GLU A 39 -22.44 -0.91 2.53
CA GLU A 39 -23.66 -0.17 2.16
C GLU A 39 -23.32 1.02 1.24
N PHE A 40 -22.25 1.73 1.51
CA PHE A 40 -21.73 2.79 0.66
C PHE A 40 -21.39 2.27 -0.75
N SER A 41 -20.69 1.14 -0.83
CA SER A 41 -20.27 0.53 -2.09
C SER A 41 -21.45 0.09 -2.93
N LYS A 42 -22.46 -0.54 -2.30
CA LYS A 42 -23.71 -0.95 -2.95
C LYS A 42 -24.49 0.25 -3.48
N LYS A 43 -24.67 1.30 -2.65
CA LYS A 43 -25.39 2.53 -3.02
C LYS A 43 -24.73 3.24 -4.21
N ASN A 44 -23.41 3.32 -4.22
CA ASN A 44 -22.64 4.03 -5.24
C ASN A 44 -22.18 3.15 -6.41
N LYS A 45 -22.54 1.86 -6.42
CA LYS A 45 -22.17 0.87 -7.46
C LYS A 45 -20.66 0.84 -7.70
N ILE A 46 -19.88 0.83 -6.61
CA ILE A 46 -18.43 0.83 -6.67
C ILE A 46 -17.95 -0.54 -7.17
N ARG A 47 -17.05 -0.55 -8.15
CA ARG A 47 -16.57 -1.77 -8.78
C ARG A 47 -15.54 -2.51 -7.96
N ALA A 48 -14.59 -1.78 -7.37
CA ALA A 48 -13.50 -2.35 -6.58
C ALA A 48 -13.04 -1.37 -5.50
N ILE A 49 -12.64 -1.89 -4.35
CA ILE A 49 -12.08 -1.13 -3.23
C ILE A 49 -10.95 -1.94 -2.61
N GLY A 50 -9.87 -1.27 -2.22
CA GLY A 50 -8.75 -1.84 -1.49
C GLY A 50 -8.81 -1.54 0.00
N LEU A 51 -8.64 -2.58 0.82
CA LEU A 51 -8.37 -2.47 2.24
C LEU A 51 -6.85 -2.48 2.46
N SER A 52 -6.35 -1.57 3.30
CA SER A 52 -4.92 -1.48 3.61
C SER A 52 -4.69 -1.10 5.08
N ASP A 53 -5.27 -1.90 5.98
CA ASP A 53 -5.12 -1.68 7.42
C ASP A 53 -3.64 -1.70 7.85
N THR A 54 -3.29 -0.90 8.85
CA THR A 54 -1.91 -0.73 9.30
C THR A 54 -1.48 -1.90 10.18
N VAL A 55 -0.43 -2.57 9.76
CA VAL A 55 0.29 -3.66 10.44
C VAL A 55 -0.60 -4.86 10.81
N ASN A 56 -1.77 -5.02 10.18
CA ASN A 56 -2.63 -6.17 10.41
C ASN A 56 -3.51 -6.52 9.21
N LEU A 57 -4.13 -7.70 9.27
CA LEU A 57 -5.09 -8.21 8.31
C LEU A 57 -6.41 -8.63 8.99
N CYS A 58 -6.70 -8.09 10.18
CA CYS A 58 -7.84 -8.51 11.01
C CYS A 58 -9.17 -8.30 10.29
N GLY A 59 -9.30 -7.22 9.51
CA GLY A 59 -10.48 -6.89 8.73
C GLY A 59 -10.61 -7.65 7.41
N ALA A 60 -9.58 -8.32 6.93
CA ALA A 60 -9.50 -8.82 5.55
C ALA A 60 -10.63 -9.80 5.18
N LEU A 61 -10.97 -10.75 6.06
CA LEU A 61 -12.04 -11.73 5.82
C LEU A 61 -13.40 -11.05 5.81
N GLU A 62 -13.71 -10.28 6.86
CA GLU A 62 -14.98 -9.54 6.96
C GLU A 62 -15.18 -8.61 5.75
N PHE A 63 -14.14 -7.89 5.37
CA PHE A 63 -14.13 -7.00 4.21
C PHE A 63 -14.40 -7.77 2.92
N SER A 64 -13.70 -8.87 2.68
CA SER A 64 -13.82 -9.68 1.48
C SER A 64 -15.26 -10.20 1.32
N GLU A 65 -15.86 -10.77 2.39
CA GLU A 65 -17.21 -11.28 2.36
C GLU A 65 -18.27 -10.18 2.15
N ASN A 66 -18.15 -9.07 2.88
CA ASN A 66 -19.12 -7.99 2.81
C ASN A 66 -19.12 -7.28 1.45
N LEU A 67 -17.94 -6.98 0.91
CA LEU A 67 -17.84 -6.30 -0.39
C LEU A 67 -18.26 -7.20 -1.55
N SER A 68 -17.91 -8.49 -1.51
CA SER A 68 -18.39 -9.47 -2.50
C SER A 68 -19.91 -9.58 -2.51
N LYS A 69 -20.57 -9.61 -1.34
CA LYS A 69 -22.04 -9.58 -1.22
C LYS A 69 -22.66 -8.28 -1.75
N ALA A 70 -21.90 -7.17 -1.77
CA ALA A 70 -22.34 -5.90 -2.35
C ALA A 70 -22.12 -5.82 -3.88
N GLY A 71 -21.49 -6.81 -4.49
CA GLY A 71 -21.11 -6.80 -5.90
C GLY A 71 -19.87 -5.95 -6.20
N THR A 72 -19.09 -5.64 -5.17
CA THR A 72 -17.84 -4.88 -5.24
C THR A 72 -16.67 -5.85 -5.12
N GLN A 73 -15.66 -5.74 -5.99
CA GLN A 73 -14.45 -6.54 -5.87
C GLN A 73 -13.60 -6.07 -4.69
N PRO A 74 -13.39 -6.91 -3.66
CA PRO A 74 -12.46 -6.60 -2.59
C PRO A 74 -11.02 -6.77 -3.08
N ILE A 75 -10.17 -5.81 -2.76
CA ILE A 75 -8.71 -5.87 -2.98
C ILE A 75 -8.08 -5.88 -1.60
N ILE A 76 -7.32 -6.92 -1.30
CA ILE A 76 -6.72 -7.08 0.03
C ILE A 76 -5.29 -6.60 0.03
N GLY A 77 -4.99 -5.72 0.95
CA GLY A 77 -3.65 -5.20 1.24
C GLY A 77 -3.47 -4.92 2.71
N THR A 78 -2.31 -4.44 3.06
CA THR A 78 -1.94 -3.93 4.39
C THR A 78 -0.71 -3.05 4.26
N GLN A 79 -0.48 -2.17 5.23
CA GLN A 79 0.78 -1.46 5.38
C GLN A 79 1.61 -2.17 6.44
N ILE A 80 2.86 -2.53 6.13
CA ILE A 80 3.77 -3.18 7.07
C ILE A 80 5.00 -2.30 7.27
N ASN A 81 5.46 -2.19 8.51
CA ASN A 81 6.73 -1.57 8.81
C ASN A 81 7.90 -2.44 8.34
N PHE A 82 8.83 -1.82 7.63
CA PHE A 82 10.08 -2.45 7.22
C PHE A 82 11.27 -1.68 7.78
N LYS A 83 12.23 -2.42 8.31
CA LYS A 83 13.50 -1.89 8.78
C LYS A 83 14.54 -1.97 7.69
N PHE A 84 15.03 -0.80 7.26
CA PHE A 84 16.16 -0.65 6.37
C PHE A 84 17.27 0.09 7.09
N LYS A 85 18.42 -0.56 7.29
CA LYS A 85 19.50 -0.05 8.16
C LYS A 85 18.94 0.29 9.55
N ASN A 86 19.01 1.55 9.96
CA ASN A 86 18.50 2.04 11.26
C ASN A 86 17.14 2.75 11.16
N HIS A 87 16.47 2.65 10.02
CA HIS A 87 15.20 3.34 9.77
C HIS A 87 14.06 2.33 9.63
N ILE A 88 12.94 2.64 10.26
CA ILE A 88 11.70 1.85 10.19
C ILE A 88 10.63 2.75 9.60
N GLY A 89 9.78 2.18 8.74
CA GLY A 89 8.63 2.88 8.20
C GLY A 89 7.74 1.97 7.36
N LEU A 90 6.54 2.44 7.10
CA LEU A 90 5.50 1.71 6.40
C LEU A 90 5.76 1.64 4.89
N LEU A 91 5.46 0.47 4.31
CA LEU A 91 5.29 0.27 2.88
C LEU A 91 3.96 -0.45 2.64
N PRO A 92 3.11 0.07 1.75
CA PRO A 92 1.85 -0.58 1.39
C PRO A 92 2.07 -1.79 0.47
N LEU A 93 1.37 -2.87 0.77
CA LEU A 93 1.39 -4.13 0.04
C LEU A 93 -0.02 -4.51 -0.38
N ILE A 94 -0.20 -4.91 -1.64
CA ILE A 94 -1.48 -5.38 -2.18
C ILE A 94 -1.30 -6.81 -2.71
N ALA A 95 -2.20 -7.72 -2.31
CA ALA A 95 -2.21 -9.07 -2.83
C ALA A 95 -2.83 -9.11 -4.24
N ASN A 96 -2.09 -9.62 -5.22
CA ASN A 96 -2.57 -9.83 -6.58
C ASN A 96 -3.05 -11.27 -6.83
N THR A 97 -2.58 -12.20 -6.02
CA THR A 97 -2.89 -13.62 -6.09
C THR A 97 -3.10 -14.18 -4.69
N PHE A 98 -3.66 -15.39 -4.61
CA PHE A 98 -3.81 -16.08 -3.33
C PHE A 98 -2.47 -16.38 -2.66
N ASP A 99 -1.43 -16.71 -3.43
CA ASP A 99 -0.09 -16.92 -2.89
C ASP A 99 0.52 -15.61 -2.39
N GLY A 100 0.28 -14.49 -3.10
CA GLY A 100 0.63 -13.14 -2.60
C GLY A 100 -0.05 -12.81 -1.28
N TYR A 101 -1.33 -13.15 -1.13
CA TYR A 101 -2.05 -12.99 0.13
C TYR A 101 -1.40 -13.81 1.27
N LYS A 102 -1.04 -15.08 1.01
CA LYS A 102 -0.31 -15.91 1.98
C LYS A 102 1.06 -15.30 2.36
N ASN A 103 1.74 -14.71 1.39
CA ASN A 103 3.02 -14.05 1.63
C ASN A 103 2.84 -12.82 2.54
N ILE A 104 1.81 -12.01 2.31
CA ILE A 104 1.48 -10.87 3.18
C ILE A 104 1.13 -11.35 4.60
N ILE A 105 0.35 -12.43 4.76
CA ILE A 105 0.06 -13.04 6.07
C ILE A 105 1.36 -13.45 6.78
N LYS A 106 2.30 -14.08 6.07
CA LYS A 106 3.60 -14.48 6.65
C LYS A 106 4.39 -13.27 7.12
N LEU A 107 4.46 -12.20 6.32
CA LEU A 107 5.14 -10.96 6.71
C LEU A 107 4.46 -10.31 7.92
N SER A 108 3.13 -10.19 7.91
CA SER A 108 2.39 -9.65 9.05
C SER A 108 2.65 -10.46 10.32
N SER A 109 2.61 -11.79 10.25
CA SER A 109 2.93 -12.65 11.40
C SER A 109 4.38 -12.48 11.85
N LYS A 110 5.31 -12.45 10.91
CA LYS A 110 6.75 -12.28 11.18
C LYS A 110 7.05 -10.96 11.89
N SER A 111 6.38 -9.86 11.49
CA SER A 111 6.59 -8.55 12.10
C SER A 111 6.32 -8.54 13.61
N TYR A 112 5.37 -9.36 14.08
CA TYR A 112 5.05 -9.49 15.50
C TYR A 112 5.89 -10.53 16.22
N LEU A 113 6.18 -11.66 15.57
CA LEU A 113 6.82 -12.81 16.23
C LEU A 113 8.33 -12.66 16.38
N GLU A 114 9.00 -12.02 15.43
CA GLU A 114 10.46 -11.91 15.42
C GLU A 114 10.97 -10.63 16.09
N ASN A 115 10.12 -9.63 16.29
CA ASN A 115 10.50 -8.37 16.92
C ASN A 115 9.91 -8.29 18.34
N GLN A 116 10.64 -8.81 19.32
CA GLN A 116 10.26 -8.83 20.73
C GLN A 116 10.53 -7.52 21.46
N THR A 117 10.88 -6.45 20.76
CA THR A 117 11.07 -5.15 21.38
C THR A 117 9.74 -4.40 21.46
N ILE A 118 9.61 -3.54 22.46
CA ILE A 118 8.43 -2.67 22.73
C ILE A 118 8.11 -1.72 21.57
N ASN A 119 8.95 -1.69 20.55
CA ASN A 119 8.82 -0.85 19.36
C ASN A 119 7.86 -1.48 18.34
N ASP A 120 7.41 -0.66 17.42
CA ASP A 120 6.48 -1.04 16.36
C ASP A 120 6.83 -2.36 15.68
N PRO A 121 5.84 -3.27 15.52
CA PRO A 121 6.05 -4.51 14.78
C PRO A 121 6.62 -4.23 13.40
N HIS A 122 7.72 -4.89 13.02
CA HIS A 122 8.36 -4.68 11.73
C HIS A 122 9.04 -5.94 11.17
N CYS A 123 9.21 -5.99 9.88
CA CYS A 123 10.06 -6.95 9.16
C CYS A 123 11.38 -6.30 8.75
N LEU A 124 12.38 -7.09 8.45
CA LEU A 124 13.57 -6.56 7.78
C LEU A 124 13.25 -6.30 6.30
N PHE A 125 13.86 -5.29 5.72
CA PHE A 125 13.64 -4.94 4.29
C PHE A 125 13.96 -6.12 3.35
N LYS A 126 14.98 -6.94 3.68
CA LYS A 126 15.29 -8.17 2.94
C LYS A 126 14.15 -9.19 2.92
N ASP A 127 13.30 -9.21 3.95
CA ASP A 127 12.17 -10.13 3.99
C ASP A 127 11.12 -9.76 2.94
N LEU A 128 10.93 -8.47 2.67
CA LEU A 128 10.08 -7.98 1.61
C LEU A 128 10.64 -8.37 0.23
N THR A 129 11.91 -8.10 -0.02
CA THR A 129 12.54 -8.38 -1.32
C THR A 129 12.71 -9.88 -1.61
N SER A 130 12.54 -10.74 -0.60
CA SER A 130 12.55 -12.21 -0.74
C SER A 130 11.20 -12.80 -1.12
N ILE A 131 10.12 -12.01 -1.17
CA ILE A 131 8.82 -12.49 -1.63
C ILE A 131 8.88 -12.71 -3.14
N GLU A 132 8.61 -13.94 -3.58
CA GLU A 132 8.80 -14.29 -4.98
C GLU A 132 7.75 -13.68 -5.92
N LYS A 133 6.46 -13.74 -5.58
CA LYS A 133 5.38 -13.33 -6.53
C LYS A 133 4.07 -13.00 -5.83
N GLY A 134 3.21 -12.33 -6.59
CA GLY A 134 1.79 -12.15 -6.24
C GLY A 134 1.50 -10.96 -5.35
N VAL A 135 2.48 -10.07 -5.13
CA VAL A 135 2.32 -8.84 -4.35
C VAL A 135 2.67 -7.63 -5.20
N THR A 136 1.87 -6.58 -5.11
CA THR A 136 2.22 -5.24 -5.58
C THR A 136 2.66 -4.40 -4.39
N VAL A 137 3.72 -3.62 -4.57
CA VAL A 137 4.31 -2.76 -3.54
C VAL A 137 4.19 -1.30 -3.97
N PHE A 138 3.83 -0.42 -3.04
CA PHE A 138 3.88 1.03 -3.24
C PHE A 138 4.99 1.65 -2.41
N SER A 139 5.53 2.78 -2.87
CA SER A 139 6.61 3.49 -2.16
C SER A 139 6.19 4.05 -0.81
N GLY A 140 4.90 4.17 -0.56
CA GLY A 140 4.36 4.76 0.65
C GLY A 140 4.27 6.29 0.60
N SER A 141 3.61 6.84 1.62
CA SER A 141 3.37 8.27 1.79
C SER A 141 4.57 9.02 2.39
N LEU A 142 4.38 10.32 2.64
CA LEU A 142 5.36 11.17 3.34
C LEU A 142 5.73 10.62 4.73
N ASN A 143 4.79 9.96 5.41
CA ASN A 143 4.99 9.35 6.72
C ASN A 143 5.48 7.88 6.65
N GLY A 144 5.69 7.36 5.44
CA GLY A 144 6.22 6.01 5.21
C GLY A 144 7.74 5.93 5.29
N LEU A 145 8.30 4.76 4.94
CA LEU A 145 9.75 4.53 5.01
C LEU A 145 10.55 5.53 4.15
N ILE A 146 10.13 5.73 2.91
CA ILE A 146 10.83 6.62 1.96
C ILE A 146 10.66 8.08 2.38
N GLY A 147 9.46 8.51 2.81
CA GLY A 147 9.22 9.86 3.29
C GLY A 147 10.02 10.20 4.56
N ASN A 148 10.15 9.24 5.48
CA ASN A 148 10.99 9.38 6.68
C ASN A 148 12.49 9.54 6.34
N LEU A 149 12.97 8.87 5.30
CA LEU A 149 14.34 9.05 4.82
C LEU A 149 14.51 10.38 4.09
N PHE A 150 13.51 10.79 3.31
CA PHE A 150 13.50 12.08 2.60
C PHE A 150 13.56 13.25 3.57
N SER A 151 12.77 13.25 4.64
CA SER A 151 12.78 14.28 5.68
C SER A 151 14.16 14.43 6.38
N LYS A 152 14.95 13.36 6.38
CA LYS A 152 16.33 13.32 6.90
C LYS A 152 17.41 13.56 5.85
N ASN A 153 17.02 13.88 4.61
CA ASN A 153 17.91 14.09 3.46
C ASN A 153 18.83 12.88 3.16
N LEU A 154 18.34 11.66 3.39
CA LEU A 154 19.08 10.42 3.16
C LEU A 154 18.79 9.86 1.75
N ILE A 155 19.17 10.65 0.73
CA ILE A 155 18.89 10.35 -0.69
C ILE A 155 19.57 9.04 -1.17
N PRO A 156 20.83 8.74 -0.80
CA PRO A 156 21.46 7.48 -1.20
C PRO A 156 20.71 6.25 -0.72
N GLU A 157 20.15 6.27 0.50
CA GLU A 157 19.35 5.20 1.08
C GLU A 157 18.02 5.03 0.32
N ILE A 158 17.39 6.13 -0.07
CA ILE A 158 16.18 6.10 -0.88
C ILE A 158 16.47 5.45 -2.24
N ASP A 159 17.56 5.83 -2.90
CA ASP A 159 17.95 5.27 -4.19
C ASP A 159 18.22 3.75 -4.10
N GLU A 160 18.85 3.30 -3.01
CA GLU A 160 19.09 1.89 -2.74
C GLU A 160 17.76 1.13 -2.58
N ILE A 161 16.80 1.68 -1.81
CA ILE A 161 15.46 1.09 -1.62
C ILE A 161 14.70 1.03 -2.94
N LEU A 162 14.60 2.15 -3.67
CA LEU A 162 13.84 2.23 -4.92
C LEU A 162 14.38 1.26 -5.98
N LYS A 163 15.69 1.14 -6.12
CA LYS A 163 16.33 0.19 -7.03
C LYS A 163 16.04 -1.25 -6.60
N SER A 164 16.22 -1.56 -5.31
CA SER A 164 15.97 -2.91 -4.78
C SER A 164 14.51 -3.33 -4.96
N LEU A 165 13.55 -2.43 -4.72
CA LEU A 165 12.12 -2.71 -4.93
C LEU A 165 11.79 -2.88 -6.42
N LYS A 166 12.37 -2.05 -7.29
CA LYS A 166 12.20 -2.17 -8.73
C LYS A 166 12.73 -3.50 -9.24
N ASP A 167 13.90 -3.92 -8.80
CA ASP A 167 14.52 -5.17 -9.23
C ASP A 167 13.72 -6.41 -8.73
N ALA A 168 13.23 -6.36 -7.49
CA ALA A 168 12.46 -7.46 -6.89
C ALA A 168 11.03 -7.57 -7.45
N PHE A 169 10.34 -6.45 -7.67
CA PHE A 169 8.92 -6.43 -8.01
C PHE A 169 8.62 -6.02 -9.45
N MET A 170 9.61 -5.49 -10.19
CA MET A 170 9.50 -5.13 -11.61
C MET A 170 8.27 -4.26 -11.92
N ASP A 171 7.31 -4.76 -12.68
CA ASP A 171 6.05 -4.11 -13.06
C ASP A 171 5.00 -4.07 -11.93
N LYS A 172 5.30 -4.61 -10.77
CA LYS A 172 4.47 -4.61 -9.56
C LYS A 172 4.97 -3.65 -8.49
N PHE A 173 5.92 -2.79 -8.79
CA PHE A 173 6.33 -1.71 -7.93
C PHE A 173 5.91 -0.36 -8.51
N TYR A 174 5.28 0.49 -7.67
CA TYR A 174 4.79 1.80 -8.05
C TYR A 174 5.27 2.87 -7.06
N ILE A 175 5.64 4.03 -7.58
CA ILE A 175 5.81 5.22 -6.78
C ILE A 175 4.43 5.80 -6.50
N GLU A 176 4.12 5.96 -5.21
CA GLU A 176 2.83 6.42 -4.71
C GLU A 176 2.81 7.93 -4.56
N ILE A 177 1.76 8.56 -5.07
CA ILE A 177 1.49 9.99 -4.92
C ILE A 177 0.19 10.16 -4.14
N GLN A 178 0.27 10.95 -3.08
CA GLN A 178 -0.87 11.38 -2.25
C GLN A 178 -0.90 12.90 -2.16
N ARG A 179 -2.07 13.47 -1.87
CA ARG A 179 -2.27 14.91 -1.70
C ARG A 179 -3.26 15.18 -0.58
N HIS A 180 -2.72 15.36 0.62
CA HIS A 180 -3.47 15.70 1.84
C HIS A 180 -3.26 17.16 2.25
N ASN A 181 -2.40 17.90 1.53
CA ASN A 181 -1.95 19.27 1.84
C ASN A 181 -1.06 19.32 3.12
N ASP A 182 -0.35 18.25 3.41
CA ASP A 182 0.58 18.21 4.52
C ASP A 182 1.84 19.03 4.25
N VAL A 183 2.46 19.51 5.33
CA VAL A 183 3.72 20.26 5.24
C VAL A 183 4.82 19.37 4.66
N GLY A 184 5.45 19.83 3.58
CA GLY A 184 6.51 19.09 2.89
C GLY A 184 6.02 18.11 1.81
N GLU A 185 4.72 17.83 1.72
CA GLU A 185 4.16 16.90 0.74
C GLU A 185 4.48 17.29 -0.71
N LYS A 186 4.35 18.58 -1.05
CA LYS A 186 4.66 19.07 -2.39
C LYS A 186 6.12 18.83 -2.79
N THR A 187 7.05 19.12 -1.90
CA THR A 187 8.49 18.92 -2.17
C THR A 187 8.82 17.44 -2.29
N PHE A 188 8.17 16.61 -1.48
CA PHE A 188 8.30 15.16 -1.57
C PHE A 188 7.70 14.61 -2.88
N GLU A 189 6.53 15.11 -3.29
CA GLU A 189 5.91 14.75 -4.58
C GLU A 189 6.85 15.10 -5.75
N GLU A 190 7.41 16.31 -5.78
CA GLU A 190 8.36 16.74 -6.81
C GLU A 190 9.59 15.79 -6.89
N PHE A 191 10.12 15.41 -5.73
CA PHE A 191 11.19 14.42 -5.64
C PHE A 191 10.77 13.04 -6.18
N LEU A 192 9.60 12.56 -5.80
CA LEU A 192 9.08 11.27 -6.26
C LEU A 192 8.81 11.25 -7.77
N LEU A 193 8.29 12.34 -8.33
CA LEU A 193 8.09 12.50 -9.78
C LEU A 193 9.44 12.43 -10.53
N TYR A 194 10.45 13.12 -10.01
CA TYR A 194 11.80 13.04 -10.56
C TYR A 194 12.34 11.59 -10.53
N LYS A 195 12.23 10.90 -9.38
CA LYS A 195 12.68 9.50 -9.24
C LYS A 195 11.89 8.52 -10.12
N SER A 196 10.60 8.72 -10.27
CA SER A 196 9.77 7.94 -11.20
C SER A 196 10.31 8.02 -12.64
N HIS A 197 10.61 9.23 -13.09
CA HIS A 197 11.16 9.45 -14.43
C HIS A 197 12.58 8.87 -14.58
N GLU A 198 13.46 9.16 -13.60
CA GLU A 198 14.86 8.69 -13.59
C GLU A 198 14.95 7.16 -13.62
N LEU A 199 14.19 6.51 -12.76
CA LEU A 199 14.23 5.06 -12.60
C LEU A 199 13.20 4.32 -13.47
N LYS A 200 12.35 5.01 -14.23
CA LYS A 200 11.26 4.44 -15.02
C LYS A 200 10.35 3.53 -14.18
N ILE A 201 9.96 4.01 -13.01
CA ILE A 201 9.01 3.35 -12.12
C ILE A 201 7.64 4.00 -12.32
N PRO A 202 6.56 3.24 -12.60
CA PRO A 202 5.24 3.81 -12.80
C PRO A 202 4.69 4.49 -11.54
N LEU A 203 3.84 5.50 -11.75
CA LEU A 203 3.15 6.22 -10.69
C LEU A 203 1.80 5.59 -10.39
N ILE A 204 1.38 5.70 -9.14
CA ILE A 204 0.03 5.40 -8.69
C ILE A 204 -0.48 6.52 -7.77
N ALA A 205 -1.71 6.95 -7.99
CA ALA A 205 -2.38 7.88 -7.09
C ALA A 205 -3.22 7.10 -6.07
N THR A 206 -3.03 7.39 -4.81
CA THR A 206 -3.84 6.84 -3.71
C THR A 206 -4.34 7.96 -2.80
N HIS A 207 -5.27 7.60 -1.93
CA HIS A 207 -5.79 8.46 -0.88
C HIS A 207 -6.19 7.59 0.31
N GLU A 208 -5.83 7.98 1.52
CA GLU A 208 -6.20 7.35 2.79
C GLU A 208 -7.52 7.91 3.32
#